data_ac31528ab7b35c081d4d0ea7e8cba878
#
_entry.id   ac31528ab7b35c081d4d0ea7e8cba878
#
_cell.length_a   1.000
_cell.length_b   1.000
_cell.length_c   1.000
_cell.angle_alpha   90.00
_cell.angle_beta   90.00
_cell.angle_gamma   90.00
#
_symmetry.space_group_name_H-M   'P 1'
#
loop_
_entity.id
_entity.type
_entity.pdbx_description
1 polymer ?
#
loop_
_entity_poly.entity_id
_entity_poly.type
_entity_poly.pdbx_seq_one_letter_code
_entity_poly.pdbx_strand_id
1 'polypeptide(L)'
;MATTIGDASYQERTLFARKATGLVKGWAVRDAFVYAFFSINLITLGLFIFSYAVFIPDGSLLWAVILSGAYLVLQAITYASLIAAMPRAGGDYVWISRILGGGIGFVLAVCGWWFILWHWVPIYANILNVEIFVPLGAIVGADGWVSFFNDPTPGLFVSSIIVALLASFVISLGMRTYARIQKFCFYGGLIGLAFMFVLLLINSKADFISAFNAEAASSLGAGADAYETTLTTGDAGTPGSVGTFAAVSGTFLLIPFILFFNLWSNWGATLYGEVRGASDFRKNIYAMGGALIATTILALIMLLLFAKTFGWDFYNAANNGYWGTFFAYVEGAPLQFTFPYPGLLAAWLLDGALWQFILVGLLALWFFGWVGTVFLSSTRVVFATAFDRVLPEAAAKVTRNGVPIVALLLMLVPSIPISYFYAYNADFYSWTLAATLVIAITFTGSAIAAAVLPWRKPEIYNASPIAKYRIAGLPLITVAAAGFLVILGFALYEWFTNDIYALNGRESLIYMGCLYAVALLIYLGSRFVRRSQGIDMGMVHSEIPAE
;
A
#
# COMPACT_ATOMS: atom_id res chain seq x y z
N MET A 1 -48.72 -13.14 42.14
CA MET A 1 -48.51 -12.23 41.00
C MET A 1 -47.08 -11.74 41.00
N ALA A 2 -46.20 -12.51 40.39
CA ALA A 2 -44.82 -12.15 40.12
C ALA A 2 -44.57 -12.57 38.67
N THR A 3 -44.80 -11.67 37.74
CA THR A 3 -44.70 -11.93 36.32
C THR A 3 -44.07 -10.77 35.62
N THR A 4 -43.02 -11.08 34.88
CA THR A 4 -42.69 -10.55 33.57
C THR A 4 -42.01 -9.17 33.48
N ILE A 5 -40.93 -8.93 34.22
CA ILE A 5 -39.93 -7.92 33.84
C ILE A 5 -38.71 -8.56 33.17
N GLY A 6 -38.59 -9.91 33.23
CA GLY A 6 -37.46 -10.65 32.69
C GLY A 6 -37.50 -10.92 31.18
N ASP A 7 -38.70 -11.03 30.60
CA ASP A 7 -38.84 -11.51 29.20
C ASP A 7 -38.60 -10.44 28.14
N ALA A 8 -38.96 -9.17 28.36
CA ALA A 8 -38.76 -8.10 27.38
C ALA A 8 -37.28 -7.78 27.17
N SER A 9 -36.48 -7.79 28.24
CA SER A 9 -35.03 -7.55 28.16
C SER A 9 -34.28 -8.72 27.55
N TYR A 10 -34.79 -9.94 27.64
CA TYR A 10 -34.20 -11.12 27.05
C TYR A 10 -34.54 -11.22 25.53
N GLN A 11 -35.76 -10.86 25.15
CA GLN A 11 -36.15 -10.81 23.74
C GLN A 11 -35.45 -9.66 22.98
N GLU A 12 -35.24 -8.49 23.59
CA GLU A 12 -34.45 -7.42 23.00
C GLU A 12 -32.97 -7.83 22.80
N ARG A 13 -32.38 -8.57 23.75
CA ARG A 13 -31.01 -9.09 23.59
C ARG A 13 -30.89 -10.17 22.53
N THR A 14 -31.91 -11.00 22.31
CA THR A 14 -31.88 -12.02 21.24
C THR A 14 -32.05 -11.46 19.84
N LEU A 15 -32.67 -10.30 19.68
CA LEU A 15 -32.74 -9.57 18.40
C LEU A 15 -31.37 -9.08 17.91
N PHE A 16 -30.39 -8.91 18.81
CA PHE A 16 -29.02 -8.50 18.51
C PHE A 16 -28.02 -9.68 18.45
N ALA A 17 -28.44 -10.92 18.67
CA ALA A 17 -27.57 -12.07 18.50
C ALA A 17 -27.13 -12.18 17.03
N ARG A 18 -25.90 -11.78 16.77
CA ARG A 18 -25.30 -11.89 15.44
C ARG A 18 -24.96 -13.36 15.19
N LYS A 19 -25.29 -13.85 14.00
CA LYS A 19 -24.78 -15.16 13.53
C LYS A 19 -23.25 -15.03 13.41
N ALA A 20 -22.53 -16.15 13.57
CA ALA A 20 -21.10 -16.19 13.30
C ALA A 20 -20.77 -15.62 11.90
N THR A 21 -19.63 -14.95 11.74
CA THR A 21 -19.25 -14.27 10.51
C THR A 21 -19.10 -15.19 9.30
N GLY A 22 -18.88 -16.49 9.53
CA GLY A 22 -18.59 -17.46 8.46
C GLY A 22 -17.17 -17.33 7.89
N LEU A 23 -16.37 -16.36 8.37
CA LEU A 23 -14.97 -16.24 8.03
C LEU A 23 -14.17 -17.34 8.74
N VAL A 24 -13.18 -17.89 8.05
CA VAL A 24 -12.39 -19.02 8.55
C VAL A 24 -10.98 -18.56 8.91
N LYS A 25 -10.52 -18.86 10.12
CA LYS A 25 -9.12 -18.62 10.55
C LYS A 25 -8.15 -19.49 9.76
N GLY A 26 -7.88 -19.03 8.52
CA GLY A 26 -7.07 -19.74 7.54
C GLY A 26 -5.58 -19.42 7.58
N TRP A 27 -5.21 -18.24 8.11
CA TRP A 27 -3.83 -17.74 8.12
C TRP A 27 -3.10 -18.04 9.43
N ALA A 28 -1.80 -18.33 9.30
CA ALA A 28 -0.84 -18.31 10.39
C ALA A 28 -0.13 -16.93 10.44
N VAL A 29 0.60 -16.66 11.52
CA VAL A 29 1.41 -15.43 11.67
C VAL A 29 2.40 -15.24 10.52
N ARG A 30 2.96 -16.35 10.00
CA ARG A 30 3.85 -16.33 8.83
C ARG A 30 3.14 -15.81 7.58
N ASP A 31 1.86 -16.14 7.38
CA ASP A 31 1.08 -15.66 6.25
C ASP A 31 0.82 -14.15 6.38
N ALA A 32 0.54 -13.68 7.60
CA ALA A 32 0.41 -12.26 7.89
C ALA A 32 1.72 -11.49 7.69
N PHE A 33 2.88 -12.09 8.03
CA PHE A 33 4.20 -11.52 7.74
C PHE A 33 4.43 -11.37 6.22
N VAL A 34 4.17 -12.43 5.44
CA VAL A 34 4.34 -12.40 3.98
C VAL A 34 3.41 -11.35 3.36
N TYR A 35 2.18 -11.25 3.86
CA TYR A 35 1.24 -10.24 3.39
C TYR A 35 1.70 -8.81 3.71
N ALA A 36 2.19 -8.55 4.93
CA ALA A 36 2.74 -7.25 5.30
C ALA A 36 3.99 -6.89 4.46
N PHE A 37 4.85 -7.88 4.21
CA PHE A 37 6.04 -7.74 3.38
C PHE A 37 5.69 -7.34 1.94
N PHE A 38 4.69 -8.00 1.33
CA PHE A 38 4.20 -7.61 0.02
C PHE A 38 3.41 -6.30 0.03
N SER A 39 2.78 -5.94 1.14
CA SER A 39 2.07 -4.66 1.21
C SER A 39 3.05 -3.47 1.16
N ILE A 40 4.22 -3.60 1.79
CA ILE A 40 5.32 -2.63 1.65
C ILE A 40 5.91 -2.70 0.23
N ASN A 41 6.20 -3.90 -0.25
CA ASN A 41 6.70 -4.24 -1.59
C ASN A 41 7.91 -3.42 -2.06
N LEU A 42 9.09 -3.90 -1.70
CA LEU A 42 10.35 -3.22 -2.02
C LEU A 42 10.60 -3.10 -3.54
N ILE A 43 10.35 -4.18 -4.30
CA ILE A 43 10.75 -4.23 -5.71
C ILE A 43 9.75 -3.49 -6.59
N THR A 44 8.46 -3.74 -6.42
CA THR A 44 7.47 -3.12 -7.27
C THR A 44 7.18 -1.68 -6.83
N LEU A 45 6.61 -1.50 -5.66
CA LEU A 45 6.24 -0.16 -5.17
C LEU A 45 7.48 0.65 -4.74
N GLY A 46 8.45 0.02 -4.07
CA GLY A 46 9.62 0.70 -3.53
C GLY A 46 10.49 1.32 -4.62
N LEU A 47 10.82 0.57 -5.67
CA LEU A 47 11.65 1.08 -6.77
C LEU A 47 10.96 2.23 -7.50
N PHE A 48 9.64 2.13 -7.70
CA PHE A 48 8.86 3.22 -8.29
C PHE A 48 8.89 4.49 -7.42
N ILE A 49 8.70 4.34 -6.11
CA ILE A 49 8.72 5.48 -5.16
C ILE A 49 10.13 6.08 -5.02
N PHE A 50 11.19 5.26 -5.06
CA PHE A 50 12.56 5.78 -4.95
C PHE A 50 12.95 6.65 -6.14
N SER A 51 12.32 6.48 -7.29
CA SER A 51 12.52 7.36 -8.45
C SER A 51 12.09 8.81 -8.19
N TYR A 52 11.21 9.05 -7.20
CA TYR A 52 10.78 10.40 -6.82
C TYR A 52 11.83 11.20 -6.03
N ALA A 53 12.95 10.57 -5.64
CA ALA A 53 14.03 11.27 -4.94
C ALA A 53 14.58 12.47 -5.73
N VAL A 54 14.47 12.44 -7.05
CA VAL A 54 14.91 13.51 -7.96
C VAL A 54 14.16 14.83 -7.76
N PHE A 55 12.95 14.79 -7.21
CA PHE A 55 12.18 16.01 -6.90
C PHE A 55 12.74 16.78 -5.71
N ILE A 56 13.62 16.15 -4.90
CA ILE A 56 14.30 16.77 -3.76
C ILE A 56 15.80 16.42 -3.83
N PRO A 57 16.54 17.03 -4.75
CA PRO A 57 17.92 16.64 -5.03
C PRO A 57 18.87 16.79 -3.84
N ASP A 58 18.60 17.73 -2.92
CA ASP A 58 19.40 17.91 -1.70
C ASP A 58 19.16 16.84 -0.64
N GLY A 59 18.11 16.01 -0.78
CA GLY A 59 17.74 15.01 0.19
C GLY A 59 18.54 13.72 0.05
N SER A 60 18.86 13.05 1.16
CA SER A 60 19.44 11.72 1.15
C SER A 60 18.37 10.65 1.19
N LEU A 61 18.17 9.93 0.07
CA LEU A 61 17.22 8.82 -0.04
C LEU A 61 17.54 7.72 0.99
N LEU A 62 18.81 7.39 1.17
CA LEU A 62 19.23 6.36 2.14
C LEU A 62 18.79 6.72 3.56
N TRP A 63 19.07 7.95 4.00
CA TRP A 63 18.67 8.41 5.32
C TRP A 63 17.16 8.56 5.48
N ALA A 64 16.46 8.99 4.44
CA ALA A 64 14.99 9.06 4.47
C ALA A 64 14.37 7.67 4.68
N VAL A 65 14.91 6.62 4.03
CA VAL A 65 14.48 5.23 4.23
C VAL A 65 14.80 4.74 5.64
N ILE A 66 15.97 5.05 6.19
CA ILE A 66 16.34 4.71 7.58
C ILE A 66 15.39 5.36 8.57
N LEU A 67 15.22 6.68 8.47
CA LEU A 67 14.42 7.47 9.41
C LEU A 67 12.94 7.07 9.36
N SER A 68 12.36 6.97 8.17
CA SER A 68 10.96 6.56 8.02
C SER A 68 10.73 5.12 8.50
N GLY A 69 11.62 4.18 8.15
CA GLY A 69 11.54 2.80 8.61
C GLY A 69 11.64 2.67 10.13
N ALA A 70 12.58 3.37 10.76
CA ALA A 70 12.72 3.40 12.21
C ALA A 70 11.48 3.99 12.91
N TYR A 71 10.95 5.09 12.37
CA TYR A 71 9.80 5.77 12.94
C TYR A 71 8.51 4.96 12.81
N LEU A 72 8.31 4.27 11.70
CA LEU A 72 7.12 3.44 11.45
C LEU A 72 7.06 2.16 12.30
N VAL A 73 8.10 1.84 13.08
CA VAL A 73 7.98 0.84 14.16
C VAL A 73 6.88 1.23 15.15
N LEU A 74 6.67 2.54 15.38
CA LEU A 74 5.57 3.03 16.23
C LEU A 74 4.19 2.73 15.63
N GLN A 75 4.05 2.80 14.30
CA GLN A 75 2.85 2.33 13.61
C GLN A 75 2.63 0.83 13.84
N ALA A 76 3.66 0.01 13.65
CA ALA A 76 3.56 -1.44 13.85
C ALA A 76 3.14 -1.79 15.29
N ILE A 77 3.68 -1.09 16.30
CA ILE A 77 3.29 -1.26 17.70
C ILE A 77 1.82 -0.84 17.91
N THR A 78 1.40 0.28 17.34
CA THR A 78 0.04 0.80 17.45
C THR A 78 -0.98 -0.20 16.90
N TYR A 79 -0.77 -0.66 15.67
CA TYR A 79 -1.67 -1.61 15.01
C TYR A 79 -1.62 -2.99 15.64
N ALA A 80 -0.45 -3.49 16.02
CA ALA A 80 -0.34 -4.75 16.76
C ALA A 80 -1.11 -4.73 18.09
N SER A 81 -1.13 -3.56 18.74
CA SER A 81 -1.88 -3.37 19.99
C SER A 81 -3.38 -3.37 19.73
N LEU A 82 -3.87 -2.62 18.72
CA LEU A 82 -5.29 -2.60 18.35
C LEU A 82 -5.79 -3.99 17.95
N ILE A 83 -5.01 -4.72 17.16
CA ILE A 83 -5.32 -6.09 16.76
C ILE A 83 -5.40 -6.99 17.98
N ALA A 84 -4.43 -6.91 18.89
CA ALA A 84 -4.42 -7.76 20.10
C ALA A 84 -5.62 -7.46 21.02
N ALA A 85 -6.08 -6.20 21.07
CA ALA A 85 -7.25 -5.80 21.84
C ALA A 85 -8.57 -6.22 21.18
N MET A 86 -8.67 -6.11 19.87
CA MET A 86 -9.88 -6.39 19.08
C MET A 86 -9.50 -7.09 17.75
N PRO A 87 -9.19 -8.40 17.78
CA PRO A 87 -8.77 -9.17 16.60
C PRO A 87 -9.97 -9.52 15.71
N ARG A 88 -10.46 -8.57 14.94
CA ARG A 88 -11.68 -8.73 14.11
C ARG A 88 -11.42 -8.35 12.67
N ALA A 89 -12.19 -8.95 11.74
CA ALA A 89 -12.22 -8.54 10.37
C ALA A 89 -12.75 -7.10 10.25
N GLY A 90 -12.16 -6.30 9.34
CA GLY A 90 -12.51 -4.90 9.17
C GLY A 90 -11.61 -3.89 9.89
N GLY A 91 -10.69 -4.35 10.77
CA GLY A 91 -9.59 -3.56 11.35
C GLY A 91 -9.97 -2.13 11.75
N ASP A 92 -9.47 -1.14 10.99
CA ASP A 92 -9.67 0.29 11.25
C ASP A 92 -11.15 0.67 11.46
N TYR A 93 -12.06 0.11 10.66
CA TYR A 93 -13.49 0.33 10.86
C TYR A 93 -13.95 -0.11 12.25
N VAL A 94 -13.56 -1.31 12.67
CA VAL A 94 -13.98 -1.87 13.96
C VAL A 94 -13.43 -1.02 15.11
N TRP A 95 -12.17 -0.66 15.06
CA TRP A 95 -11.53 0.09 16.14
C TRP A 95 -12.06 1.51 16.25
N ILE A 96 -12.11 2.24 15.14
CA ILE A 96 -12.58 3.63 15.13
C ILE A 96 -14.06 3.68 15.54
N SER A 97 -14.91 2.80 15.00
CA SER A 97 -16.33 2.82 15.27
C SER A 97 -16.67 2.49 16.74
N ARG A 98 -15.91 1.61 17.40
CA ARG A 98 -16.12 1.21 18.81
C ARG A 98 -15.52 2.19 19.79
N ILE A 99 -14.45 2.89 19.41
CA ILE A 99 -13.74 3.80 20.32
C ILE A 99 -14.17 5.25 20.12
N LEU A 100 -14.26 5.72 18.86
CA LEU A 100 -14.57 7.12 18.53
C LEU A 100 -16.03 7.33 18.15
N GLY A 101 -16.71 6.30 17.63
CA GLY A 101 -18.12 6.32 17.28
C GLY A 101 -18.40 5.81 15.85
N GLY A 102 -19.58 5.21 15.66
CA GLY A 102 -19.95 4.48 14.44
C GLY A 102 -19.89 5.31 13.16
N GLY A 103 -20.34 6.58 13.21
CA GLY A 103 -20.32 7.46 12.03
C GLY A 103 -18.90 7.81 11.61
N ILE A 104 -18.03 8.17 12.55
CA ILE A 104 -16.62 8.47 12.27
C ILE A 104 -15.93 7.22 11.70
N GLY A 105 -16.12 6.06 12.36
CA GLY A 105 -15.55 4.79 11.92
C GLY A 105 -15.99 4.40 10.51
N PHE A 106 -17.28 4.57 10.19
CA PHE A 106 -17.79 4.26 8.86
C PHE A 106 -17.19 5.18 7.80
N VAL A 107 -17.28 6.50 8.00
CA VAL A 107 -16.83 7.48 7.00
C VAL A 107 -15.35 7.34 6.71
N LEU A 108 -14.50 7.29 7.75
CA LEU A 108 -13.05 7.14 7.57
C LEU A 108 -12.69 5.82 6.91
N ALA A 109 -13.25 4.70 7.38
CA ALA A 109 -12.91 3.39 6.85
C ALA A 109 -13.44 3.17 5.42
N VAL A 110 -14.64 3.64 5.09
CA VAL A 110 -15.20 3.51 3.74
C VAL A 110 -14.40 4.36 2.74
N CYS A 111 -14.05 5.59 3.09
CA CYS A 111 -13.22 6.40 2.22
C CYS A 111 -11.83 5.77 2.03
N GLY A 112 -11.11 5.43 3.11
CA GLY A 112 -9.73 4.96 3.03
C GLY A 112 -9.56 3.52 2.54
N TRP A 113 -10.58 2.64 2.71
CA TRP A 113 -10.46 1.23 2.38
C TRP A 113 -11.38 0.75 1.26
N TRP A 114 -12.38 1.54 0.88
CA TRP A 114 -13.29 1.13 -0.19
C TRP A 114 -13.19 2.10 -1.37
N PHE A 115 -13.59 3.34 -1.23
CA PHE A 115 -13.69 4.26 -2.36
C PHE A 115 -12.34 4.57 -2.98
N ILE A 116 -11.32 4.79 -2.16
CA ILE A 116 -10.02 5.20 -2.67
C ILE A 116 -9.28 4.07 -3.40
N LEU A 117 -9.52 2.81 -3.05
CA LEU A 117 -8.82 1.69 -3.68
C LEU A 117 -9.32 1.38 -5.10
N TRP A 118 -10.45 1.92 -5.51
CA TRP A 118 -10.81 1.94 -6.92
C TRP A 118 -9.79 2.73 -7.77
N HIS A 119 -9.28 3.84 -7.21
CA HIS A 119 -8.30 4.73 -7.85
C HIS A 119 -6.87 4.16 -7.84
N TRP A 120 -6.62 3.15 -7.03
CA TRP A 120 -5.31 2.52 -6.98
C TRP A 120 -5.11 1.46 -8.06
N VAL A 121 -6.18 0.97 -8.68
CA VAL A 121 -6.07 -0.02 -9.77
C VAL A 121 -5.22 0.49 -10.93
N PRO A 122 -5.44 1.70 -11.49
CA PRO A 122 -4.57 2.22 -12.55
C PRO A 122 -3.14 2.53 -12.08
N ILE A 123 -2.90 2.83 -10.80
CA ILE A 123 -1.55 2.98 -10.26
C ILE A 123 -0.81 1.63 -10.29
N TYR A 124 -1.45 0.55 -9.84
CA TYR A 124 -0.91 -0.81 -9.95
C TYR A 124 -0.66 -1.20 -11.41
N ALA A 125 -1.55 -0.78 -12.32
CA ALA A 125 -1.41 -1.04 -13.75
C ALA A 125 -0.24 -0.30 -14.37
N ASN A 126 -0.02 0.96 -13.99
CA ASN A 126 1.15 1.72 -14.44
C ASN A 126 2.46 1.02 -14.01
N ILE A 127 2.54 0.58 -12.76
CA ILE A 127 3.71 -0.15 -12.25
C ILE A 127 3.87 -1.50 -12.99
N LEU A 128 2.79 -2.23 -13.27
CA LEU A 128 2.83 -3.43 -14.10
C LEU A 128 3.43 -3.17 -15.48
N ASN A 129 3.05 -2.04 -16.10
CA ASN A 129 3.58 -1.64 -17.39
C ASN A 129 5.08 -1.35 -17.32
N VAL A 130 5.48 -0.42 -16.47
CA VAL A 130 6.86 0.11 -16.47
C VAL A 130 7.89 -0.84 -15.86
N GLU A 131 7.49 -1.80 -15.05
CA GLU A 131 8.41 -2.74 -14.39
C GLU A 131 8.35 -4.17 -14.95
N ILE A 132 7.29 -4.52 -15.68
CA ILE A 132 7.14 -5.90 -16.18
C ILE A 132 6.89 -5.92 -17.69
N PHE A 133 5.80 -5.31 -18.17
CA PHE A 133 5.43 -5.46 -19.58
C PHE A 133 6.41 -4.79 -20.52
N VAL A 134 6.81 -3.56 -20.23
CA VAL A 134 7.79 -2.83 -21.04
C VAL A 134 9.17 -3.48 -20.95
N PRO A 135 9.74 -3.80 -19.77
CA PRO A 135 11.00 -4.51 -19.68
C PRO A 135 11.03 -5.86 -20.38
N LEU A 136 10.01 -6.69 -20.21
CA LEU A 136 9.96 -7.99 -20.88
C LEU A 136 9.83 -7.84 -22.39
N GLY A 137 9.05 -6.86 -22.87
CA GLY A 137 8.95 -6.55 -24.29
C GLY A 137 10.27 -6.07 -24.90
N ALA A 138 10.99 -5.20 -24.18
CA ALA A 138 12.29 -4.70 -24.60
C ALA A 138 13.33 -5.83 -24.71
N ILE A 139 13.40 -6.75 -23.73
CA ILE A 139 14.32 -7.89 -23.73
C ILE A 139 14.12 -8.81 -24.97
N VAL A 140 12.89 -8.96 -25.44
CA VAL A 140 12.59 -9.84 -26.59
C VAL A 140 12.47 -9.07 -27.92
N GLY A 141 12.72 -7.78 -27.92
CA GLY A 141 12.64 -6.93 -29.13
C GLY A 141 11.22 -6.76 -29.67
N ALA A 142 10.21 -6.75 -28.79
CA ALA A 142 8.82 -6.62 -29.17
C ALA A 142 8.36 -5.15 -29.14
N ASP A 143 8.83 -4.31 -30.06
CA ASP A 143 8.62 -2.85 -30.08
C ASP A 143 7.14 -2.45 -30.05
N GLY A 144 6.27 -3.18 -30.77
CA GLY A 144 4.83 -2.92 -30.75
C GLY A 144 4.19 -3.17 -29.39
N TRP A 145 4.71 -4.14 -28.61
CA TRP A 145 4.30 -4.40 -27.23
C TRP A 145 4.78 -3.28 -26.29
N VAL A 146 6.06 -2.90 -26.41
CA VAL A 146 6.66 -1.81 -25.63
C VAL A 146 5.91 -0.52 -25.87
N SER A 147 5.68 -0.15 -27.13
CA SER A 147 4.93 1.06 -27.51
C SER A 147 3.50 1.04 -26.95
N PHE A 148 2.80 -0.09 -27.04
CA PHE A 148 1.43 -0.20 -26.55
C PHE A 148 1.33 -0.01 -25.02
N PHE A 149 2.21 -0.64 -24.24
CA PHE A 149 2.15 -0.55 -22.78
C PHE A 149 2.82 0.69 -22.19
N ASN A 150 3.64 1.40 -22.98
CA ASN A 150 4.07 2.76 -22.63
C ASN A 150 3.02 3.83 -22.93
N ASP A 151 2.00 3.53 -23.71
CA ASP A 151 0.92 4.49 -23.99
C ASP A 151 0.06 4.70 -22.75
N PRO A 152 -0.06 5.95 -22.27
CA PRO A 152 -0.81 6.27 -21.04
C PRO A 152 -2.33 6.09 -21.19
N THR A 153 -2.84 5.85 -22.40
CA THR A 153 -4.27 5.66 -22.65
C THR A 153 -4.65 4.20 -22.85
N PRO A 154 -4.50 3.57 -24.02
CA PRO A 154 -4.97 2.20 -24.21
C PRO A 154 -4.18 1.20 -23.37
N GLY A 155 -2.86 1.34 -23.30
CA GLY A 155 -2.00 0.42 -22.54
C GLY A 155 -2.31 0.44 -21.06
N LEU A 156 -2.46 1.62 -20.45
CA LEU A 156 -2.78 1.77 -19.04
C LEU A 156 -4.18 1.22 -18.72
N PHE A 157 -5.18 1.49 -19.55
CA PHE A 157 -6.53 0.99 -19.32
C PHE A 157 -6.60 -0.55 -19.41
N VAL A 158 -5.99 -1.14 -20.44
CA VAL A 158 -5.93 -2.61 -20.58
C VAL A 158 -5.23 -3.25 -19.38
N SER A 159 -4.10 -2.71 -18.95
CA SER A 159 -3.40 -3.20 -17.76
C SER A 159 -4.22 -3.02 -16.49
N SER A 160 -5.02 -1.96 -16.38
CA SER A 160 -5.96 -1.76 -15.25
C SER A 160 -7.00 -2.88 -15.19
N ILE A 161 -7.56 -3.28 -16.33
CA ILE A 161 -8.48 -4.42 -16.41
C ILE A 161 -7.77 -5.71 -16.01
N ILE A 162 -6.55 -5.94 -16.48
CA ILE A 162 -5.74 -7.11 -16.10
C ILE A 162 -5.52 -7.14 -14.59
N VAL A 163 -5.13 -6.02 -13.97
CA VAL A 163 -4.91 -5.91 -12.52
C VAL A 163 -6.20 -6.20 -11.75
N ALA A 164 -7.32 -5.56 -12.12
CA ALA A 164 -8.60 -5.73 -11.44
C ALA A 164 -9.10 -7.18 -11.51
N LEU A 165 -9.01 -7.81 -12.68
CA LEU A 165 -9.42 -9.21 -12.88
C LEU A 165 -8.48 -10.17 -12.16
N LEU A 166 -7.17 -9.97 -12.25
CA LEU A 166 -6.18 -10.81 -11.57
C LEU A 166 -6.33 -10.73 -10.05
N ALA A 167 -6.45 -9.53 -9.48
CA ALA A 167 -6.71 -9.34 -8.06
C ALA A 167 -7.99 -10.06 -7.62
N SER A 168 -9.07 -9.87 -8.37
CA SER A 168 -10.36 -10.52 -8.07
C SER A 168 -10.28 -12.03 -8.18
N PHE A 169 -9.58 -12.55 -9.19
CA PHE A 169 -9.37 -13.98 -9.38
C PHE A 169 -8.63 -14.59 -8.20
N VAL A 170 -7.46 -14.08 -7.84
CA VAL A 170 -6.66 -14.68 -6.75
C VAL A 170 -7.38 -14.60 -5.40
N ILE A 171 -8.17 -13.54 -5.15
CA ILE A 171 -8.98 -13.41 -3.93
C ILE A 171 -10.13 -14.41 -3.92
N SER A 172 -10.78 -14.66 -5.06
CA SER A 172 -11.91 -15.59 -5.18
C SER A 172 -11.56 -17.05 -4.84
N LEU A 173 -10.26 -17.40 -4.93
CA LEU A 173 -9.75 -18.73 -4.56
C LEU A 173 -9.77 -18.97 -3.04
N GLY A 174 -9.99 -17.93 -2.23
CA GLY A 174 -10.05 -17.99 -0.78
C GLY A 174 -8.69 -17.87 -0.10
N MET A 175 -8.71 -17.50 1.20
CA MET A 175 -7.55 -17.10 1.98
C MET A 175 -6.40 -18.12 2.01
N ARG A 176 -6.72 -19.43 2.07
CA ARG A 176 -5.68 -20.48 2.11
C ARG A 176 -4.91 -20.59 0.80
N THR A 177 -5.63 -20.56 -0.33
CA THR A 177 -5.02 -20.63 -1.67
C THR A 177 -4.25 -19.35 -1.96
N TYR A 178 -4.83 -18.20 -1.64
CA TYR A 178 -4.17 -16.90 -1.71
C TYR A 178 -2.82 -16.89 -0.97
N ALA A 179 -2.79 -17.37 0.29
CA ALA A 179 -1.54 -17.48 1.06
C ALA A 179 -0.50 -18.41 0.44
N ARG A 180 -0.92 -19.48 -0.26
CA ARG A 180 0.01 -20.37 -0.97
C ARG A 180 0.62 -19.68 -2.18
N ILE A 181 -0.19 -18.96 -2.97
CA ILE A 181 0.28 -18.16 -4.11
C ILE A 181 1.26 -17.09 -3.62
N GLN A 182 0.91 -16.35 -2.57
CA GLN A 182 1.82 -15.34 -2.01
C GLN A 182 3.14 -15.94 -1.52
N LYS A 183 3.14 -17.11 -0.87
CA LYS A 183 4.41 -17.76 -0.48
C LYS A 183 5.26 -18.16 -1.68
N PHE A 184 4.65 -18.68 -2.74
CA PHE A 184 5.36 -18.98 -3.97
C PHE A 184 6.01 -17.72 -4.54
N CYS A 185 5.25 -16.64 -4.67
CA CYS A 185 5.75 -15.35 -5.11
C CYS A 185 6.84 -14.79 -4.18
N PHE A 186 6.69 -14.95 -2.86
CA PHE A 186 7.65 -14.49 -1.87
C PHE A 186 9.01 -15.17 -2.02
N TYR A 187 9.03 -16.49 -2.05
CA TYR A 187 10.30 -17.22 -2.18
C TYR A 187 10.92 -17.05 -3.57
N GLY A 188 10.11 -17.11 -4.63
CA GLY A 188 10.60 -16.88 -5.99
C GLY A 188 11.10 -15.44 -6.20
N GLY A 189 10.36 -14.47 -5.68
CA GLY A 189 10.77 -13.06 -5.71
C GLY A 189 12.05 -12.77 -4.90
N LEU A 190 12.23 -13.43 -3.74
CA LEU A 190 13.48 -13.34 -2.97
C LEU A 190 14.65 -13.98 -3.72
N ILE A 191 14.45 -15.06 -4.46
CA ILE A 191 15.49 -15.64 -5.34
C ILE A 191 15.86 -14.63 -6.42
N GLY A 192 14.87 -13.97 -7.06
CA GLY A 192 15.14 -12.91 -8.04
C GLY A 192 15.90 -11.72 -7.45
N LEU A 193 15.52 -11.28 -6.24
CA LEU A 193 16.22 -10.21 -5.54
C LEU A 193 17.67 -10.61 -5.18
N ALA A 194 17.87 -11.81 -4.68
CA ALA A 194 19.22 -12.32 -4.37
C ALA A 194 20.06 -12.43 -5.65
N PHE A 195 19.48 -12.88 -6.75
CA PHE A 195 20.14 -12.92 -8.05
C PHE A 195 20.56 -11.50 -8.50
N MET A 196 19.66 -10.52 -8.43
CA MET A 196 19.99 -9.12 -8.72
C MET A 196 21.10 -8.59 -7.81
N PHE A 197 21.05 -8.86 -6.50
CA PHE A 197 22.07 -8.42 -5.56
C PHE A 197 23.45 -9.04 -5.85
N VAL A 198 23.50 -10.34 -6.14
CA VAL A 198 24.75 -11.01 -6.52
C VAL A 198 25.29 -10.38 -7.81
N LEU A 199 24.44 -10.17 -8.81
CA LEU A 199 24.84 -9.59 -10.09
C LEU A 199 25.42 -8.19 -9.91
N LEU A 200 24.76 -7.33 -9.13
CA LEU A 200 25.27 -6.00 -8.81
C LEU A 200 26.55 -6.04 -7.96
N LEU A 201 26.71 -7.04 -7.10
CA LEU A 201 27.88 -7.16 -6.24
C LEU A 201 29.14 -7.54 -7.02
N ILE A 202 29.03 -8.47 -7.99
CA ILE A 202 30.17 -8.99 -8.74
C ILE A 202 30.59 -8.08 -9.91
N ASN A 203 29.67 -7.31 -10.51
CA ASN A 203 29.97 -6.40 -11.61
C ASN A 203 30.42 -5.03 -11.09
N SER A 204 31.35 -4.42 -11.80
CA SER A 204 31.84 -3.07 -11.54
C SER A 204 30.97 -2.01 -12.23
N LYS A 205 31.21 -0.72 -11.92
CA LYS A 205 30.61 0.41 -12.64
C LYS A 205 31.02 0.42 -14.13
N ALA A 206 32.27 0.01 -14.44
CA ALA A 206 32.74 -0.06 -15.83
C ALA A 206 32.01 -1.13 -16.64
N ASP A 207 31.74 -2.29 -16.02
CA ASP A 207 30.95 -3.35 -16.66
C ASP A 207 29.53 -2.85 -16.96
N PHE A 208 28.90 -2.14 -16.01
CA PHE A 208 27.59 -1.55 -16.23
C PHE A 208 27.59 -0.49 -17.33
N ILE A 209 28.56 0.41 -17.38
CA ILE A 209 28.68 1.42 -18.45
C ILE A 209 28.73 0.74 -19.82
N SER A 210 29.57 -0.29 -19.95
CA SER A 210 29.70 -1.03 -21.21
C SER A 210 28.40 -1.72 -21.61
N ALA A 211 27.76 -2.42 -20.69
CA ALA A 211 26.50 -3.12 -20.90
C ALA A 211 25.35 -2.14 -21.22
N PHE A 212 25.24 -1.06 -20.46
CA PHE A 212 24.20 -0.04 -20.67
C PHE A 212 24.33 0.63 -22.05
N ASN A 213 25.56 1.02 -22.46
CA ASN A 213 25.77 1.64 -23.77
C ASN A 213 25.41 0.68 -24.89
N ALA A 214 25.78 -0.60 -24.79
CA ALA A 214 25.46 -1.60 -25.80
C ALA A 214 23.95 -1.85 -25.92
N GLU A 215 23.28 -2.04 -24.81
CA GLU A 215 21.84 -2.33 -24.78
C GLU A 215 20.99 -1.09 -25.12
N ALA A 216 21.39 0.10 -24.67
CA ALA A 216 20.70 1.33 -25.02
C ALA A 216 20.82 1.64 -26.53
N ALA A 217 21.96 1.34 -27.15
CA ALA A 217 22.11 1.47 -28.58
C ALA A 217 21.21 0.50 -29.36
N SER A 218 21.06 -0.73 -28.90
CA SER A 218 20.25 -1.76 -29.56
C SER A 218 18.75 -1.61 -29.33
N SER A 219 18.35 -1.30 -28.10
CA SER A 219 16.93 -1.31 -27.68
C SER A 219 16.28 0.06 -27.71
N LEU A 220 17.06 1.15 -27.54
CA LEU A 220 16.55 2.52 -27.43
C LEU A 220 17.00 3.40 -28.60
N GLY A 221 17.85 2.89 -29.50
CA GLY A 221 18.43 3.68 -30.58
C GLY A 221 19.35 4.81 -30.10
N ALA A 222 19.89 4.71 -28.89
CA ALA A 222 20.79 5.70 -28.29
C ALA A 222 22.18 5.62 -28.89
N GLY A 223 22.99 6.68 -28.73
CA GLY A 223 24.39 6.69 -29.14
C GLY A 223 25.27 5.74 -28.31
N ALA A 224 26.49 5.48 -28.77
CA ALA A 224 27.45 4.63 -28.07
C ALA A 224 27.92 5.21 -26.70
N ASP A 225 27.58 6.44 -26.39
CA ASP A 225 27.87 7.19 -25.18
C ASP A 225 26.60 7.43 -24.31
N ALA A 226 25.63 6.53 -24.42
CA ALA A 226 24.33 6.65 -23.76
C ALA A 226 24.43 6.90 -22.24
N TYR A 227 25.41 6.30 -21.56
CA TYR A 227 25.65 6.53 -20.13
C TYR A 227 26.00 7.99 -19.84
N GLU A 228 26.95 8.55 -20.58
CA GLU A 228 27.39 9.95 -20.41
C GLU A 228 26.30 10.93 -20.86
N THR A 229 25.58 10.60 -21.91
CA THR A 229 24.41 11.36 -22.36
C THR A 229 23.33 11.37 -21.29
N THR A 230 23.08 10.24 -20.60
CA THR A 230 22.14 10.19 -19.46
C THR A 230 22.58 11.12 -18.33
N LEU A 231 23.86 11.11 -17.96
CA LEU A 231 24.40 12.01 -16.93
C LEU A 231 24.22 13.47 -17.29
N THR A 232 24.51 13.86 -18.52
CA THR A 232 24.50 15.26 -18.93
C THR A 232 23.11 15.82 -19.19
N THR A 233 22.21 15.02 -19.78
CA THR A 233 20.84 15.45 -20.10
C THR A 233 19.90 15.32 -18.91
N GLY A 234 20.13 14.33 -18.04
CA GLY A 234 19.33 14.07 -16.85
C GLY A 234 19.91 14.67 -15.57
N ASP A 235 20.80 15.68 -15.64
CA ASP A 235 21.37 16.30 -14.45
C ASP A 235 20.26 16.91 -13.59
N ALA A 236 20.04 16.31 -12.42
CA ALA A 236 19.05 16.74 -11.44
C ALA A 236 19.62 17.72 -10.38
N GLY A 237 20.79 18.33 -10.66
CA GLY A 237 21.62 18.99 -9.66
C GLY A 237 22.53 17.97 -8.97
N THR A 238 23.52 18.42 -8.21
CA THR A 238 24.49 17.53 -7.54
C THR A 238 23.85 16.78 -6.36
N PRO A 239 23.27 15.60 -6.57
CA PRO A 239 22.94 14.78 -5.42
C PRO A 239 24.26 14.38 -4.77
N GLY A 240 24.38 14.57 -3.49
CA GLY A 240 25.50 14.06 -2.71
C GLY A 240 25.66 12.54 -2.92
N SER A 241 26.74 11.95 -2.45
CA SER A 241 26.86 10.49 -2.44
C SER A 241 25.65 9.86 -1.72
N VAL A 242 25.28 8.63 -2.05
CA VAL A 242 24.13 7.94 -1.47
C VAL A 242 24.08 7.98 0.07
N GLY A 243 25.22 8.03 0.73
CA GLY A 243 25.37 8.09 2.18
C GLY A 243 25.50 9.51 2.75
N THR A 244 25.55 10.55 1.93
CA THR A 244 25.74 11.91 2.41
C THR A 244 24.45 12.44 3.02
N PHE A 245 24.52 12.88 4.28
CA PHE A 245 23.46 13.63 4.95
C PHE A 245 23.68 15.12 4.70
N ALA A 246 23.65 15.52 3.41
CA ALA A 246 24.09 16.86 3.00
C ALA A 246 23.13 17.97 3.47
N ALA A 247 21.83 17.77 3.33
CA ALA A 247 20.81 18.69 3.81
C ALA A 247 19.80 17.97 4.70
N VAL A 248 19.72 18.36 5.96
CA VAL A 248 18.75 17.83 6.92
C VAL A 248 17.33 18.08 6.43
N SER A 249 17.04 19.33 6.01
CA SER A 249 15.71 19.72 5.50
C SER A 249 15.27 18.89 4.29
N GLY A 250 16.12 18.76 3.26
CA GLY A 250 15.82 17.95 2.08
C GLY A 250 15.58 16.48 2.43
N THR A 251 16.38 15.91 3.34
CA THR A 251 16.16 14.51 3.78
C THR A 251 14.81 14.34 4.49
N PHE A 252 14.40 15.30 5.33
CA PHE A 252 13.07 15.25 5.96
C PHE A 252 11.95 15.43 4.94
N LEU A 253 12.11 16.27 3.93
CA LEU A 253 11.15 16.43 2.83
C LEU A 253 11.04 15.18 1.94
N LEU A 254 12.04 14.29 1.91
CA LEU A 254 11.91 13.00 1.24
C LEU A 254 11.02 12.01 2.02
N ILE A 255 10.90 12.14 3.35
CA ILE A 255 10.13 11.20 4.17
C ILE A 255 8.68 11.06 3.68
N PRO A 256 7.90 12.11 3.38
CA PRO A 256 6.55 11.98 2.85
C PRO A 256 6.47 11.16 1.55
N PHE A 257 7.46 11.24 0.64
CA PHE A 257 7.53 10.34 -0.50
C PHE A 257 7.81 8.89 -0.07
N ILE A 258 8.75 8.66 0.84
CA ILE A 258 9.10 7.32 1.30
C ILE A 258 7.97 6.65 2.08
N LEU A 259 7.06 7.42 2.69
CA LEU A 259 5.86 6.87 3.29
C LEU A 259 4.96 6.15 2.27
N PHE A 260 4.97 6.55 0.99
CA PHE A 260 4.28 5.80 -0.07
C PHE A 260 4.86 4.39 -0.30
N PHE A 261 6.09 4.14 0.12
CA PHE A 261 6.70 2.82 0.11
C PHE A 261 6.41 2.03 1.39
N ASN A 262 6.70 2.58 2.57
CA ASN A 262 6.81 1.78 3.80
C ASN A 262 5.67 1.95 4.83
N LEU A 263 4.69 2.83 4.57
CA LEU A 263 3.53 3.04 5.45
C LEU A 263 2.57 1.84 5.52
N TRP A 264 2.76 0.81 4.72
CA TRP A 264 1.78 -0.24 4.46
C TRP A 264 1.96 -1.53 5.26
N SER A 265 2.84 -1.56 6.27
CA SER A 265 3.04 -2.74 7.12
C SER A 265 1.77 -3.21 7.84
N ASN A 266 0.83 -2.30 8.10
CA ASN A 266 -0.46 -2.53 8.73
C ASN A 266 -1.58 -2.94 7.75
N TRP A 267 -1.30 -3.04 6.43
CA TRP A 267 -2.32 -3.28 5.39
C TRP A 267 -3.16 -4.53 5.65
N GLY A 268 -2.54 -5.56 6.24
CA GLY A 268 -3.22 -6.78 6.66
C GLY A 268 -4.10 -6.65 7.90
N ALA A 269 -4.11 -5.52 8.59
CA ALA A 269 -4.81 -5.34 9.86
C ALA A 269 -6.32 -5.63 9.77
N THR A 270 -6.93 -5.35 8.62
CA THR A 270 -8.34 -5.66 8.34
C THR A 270 -8.66 -7.15 8.25
N LEU A 271 -7.63 -8.00 8.10
CA LEU A 271 -7.74 -9.46 7.89
C LEU A 271 -7.54 -10.27 9.17
N TYR A 272 -7.20 -9.63 10.30
CA TYR A 272 -6.79 -10.36 11.50
C TYR A 272 -7.91 -11.15 12.20
N GLY A 273 -9.16 -10.98 11.82
CA GLY A 273 -10.22 -11.92 12.17
C GLY A 273 -9.97 -13.33 11.63
N GLU A 274 -9.21 -13.45 10.52
CA GLU A 274 -8.88 -14.72 9.84
C GLU A 274 -7.47 -15.24 10.19
N VAL A 275 -6.72 -14.55 11.09
CA VAL A 275 -5.36 -14.92 11.52
C VAL A 275 -5.41 -15.67 12.85
N ARG A 276 -4.76 -16.84 12.92
CA ARG A 276 -4.67 -17.62 14.15
C ARG A 276 -3.73 -16.96 15.14
N GLY A 277 -4.19 -16.80 16.39
CA GLY A 277 -3.41 -16.18 17.46
C GLY A 277 -3.29 -14.66 17.33
N ALA A 278 -4.22 -14.00 16.64
CA ALA A 278 -4.28 -12.55 16.46
C ALA A 278 -4.35 -11.76 17.79
N SER A 279 -4.82 -12.35 18.88
CA SER A 279 -4.77 -11.73 20.22
C SER A 279 -3.36 -11.67 20.84
N ASP A 280 -2.36 -12.33 20.24
CA ASP A 280 -0.99 -12.28 20.73
C ASP A 280 -0.25 -11.07 20.13
N PHE A 281 -0.05 -10.04 20.95
CA PHE A 281 0.65 -8.81 20.57
C PHE A 281 2.05 -9.06 19.98
N ARG A 282 2.84 -10.01 20.55
CA ARG A 282 4.19 -10.28 20.06
C ARG A 282 4.18 -10.86 18.64
N LYS A 283 3.22 -11.73 18.35
CA LYS A 283 3.06 -12.31 17.00
C LYS A 283 2.69 -11.24 15.98
N ASN A 284 1.85 -10.30 16.36
CA ASN A 284 1.44 -9.20 15.49
C ASN A 284 2.62 -8.25 15.20
N ILE A 285 3.42 -7.90 16.23
CA ILE A 285 4.67 -7.14 16.05
C ILE A 285 5.64 -7.88 15.14
N TYR A 286 5.82 -9.19 15.34
CA TYR A 286 6.68 -9.98 14.46
C TYR A 286 6.22 -9.95 13.01
N ALA A 287 4.92 -10.06 12.75
CA ALA A 287 4.39 -10.02 11.40
C ALA A 287 4.60 -8.65 10.73
N MET A 288 4.14 -7.57 11.34
CA MET A 288 4.17 -6.22 10.74
C MET A 288 5.53 -5.54 10.89
N GLY A 289 6.05 -5.49 12.11
CA GLY A 289 7.34 -4.87 12.40
C GLY A 289 8.50 -5.62 11.79
N GLY A 290 8.45 -6.96 11.79
CA GLY A 290 9.45 -7.80 11.13
C GLY A 290 9.48 -7.58 9.61
N ALA A 291 8.31 -7.45 8.97
CA ALA A 291 8.22 -7.14 7.55
C ALA A 291 8.79 -5.75 7.24
N LEU A 292 8.45 -4.74 8.05
CA LEU A 292 8.97 -3.38 7.91
C LEU A 292 10.50 -3.34 8.04
N ILE A 293 11.05 -3.97 9.06
CA ILE A 293 12.50 -4.01 9.29
C ILE A 293 13.21 -4.75 8.15
N ALA A 294 12.68 -5.91 7.75
CA ALA A 294 13.26 -6.71 6.67
C ALA A 294 13.28 -5.94 5.34
N THR A 295 12.17 -5.31 4.95
CA THR A 295 12.11 -4.51 3.71
C THR A 295 12.99 -3.27 3.78
N THR A 296 13.09 -2.60 4.94
CA THR A 296 14.01 -1.47 5.14
C THR A 296 15.47 -1.91 4.96
N ILE A 297 15.89 -3.00 5.58
CA ILE A 297 17.29 -3.52 5.44
C ILE A 297 17.58 -3.88 3.98
N LEU A 298 16.66 -4.58 3.31
CA LEU A 298 16.82 -4.93 1.90
C LEU A 298 16.89 -3.70 1.01
N ALA A 299 16.10 -2.65 1.30
CA ALA A 299 16.17 -1.38 0.59
C ALA A 299 17.52 -0.69 0.74
N LEU A 300 18.09 -0.68 1.95
CA LEU A 300 19.42 -0.09 2.20
C LEU A 300 20.51 -0.83 1.42
N ILE A 301 20.50 -2.17 1.44
CA ILE A 301 21.45 -2.99 0.67
C ILE A 301 21.31 -2.66 -0.82
N MET A 302 20.09 -2.60 -1.31
CA MET A 302 19.77 -2.31 -2.72
C MET A 302 20.31 -0.95 -3.16
N LEU A 303 20.04 0.11 -2.39
CA LEU A 303 20.51 1.47 -2.70
C LEU A 303 22.04 1.57 -2.71
N LEU A 304 22.72 0.89 -1.78
CA LEU A 304 24.18 0.82 -1.76
C LEU A 304 24.75 0.08 -2.98
N LEU A 305 24.08 -0.99 -3.42
CA LEU A 305 24.49 -1.73 -4.63
C LEU A 305 24.22 -0.91 -5.91
N PHE A 306 23.14 -0.13 -5.97
CA PHE A 306 22.91 0.80 -7.09
C PHE A 306 24.01 1.86 -7.15
N ALA A 307 24.35 2.48 -6.03
CA ALA A 307 25.44 3.45 -5.99
C ALA A 307 26.79 2.87 -6.42
N LYS A 308 27.07 1.61 -6.04
CA LYS A 308 28.33 0.91 -6.38
C LYS A 308 28.40 0.55 -7.86
N THR A 309 27.31 0.03 -8.45
CA THR A 309 27.33 -0.60 -9.77
C THR A 309 26.79 0.33 -10.87
N PHE A 310 25.65 0.95 -10.67
CA PHE A 310 25.12 1.92 -11.64
C PHE A 310 25.83 3.28 -11.54
N GLY A 311 26.23 3.67 -10.35
CA GLY A 311 26.62 5.03 -10.00
C GLY A 311 25.43 5.82 -9.49
N TRP A 312 25.60 6.50 -8.36
CA TRP A 312 24.50 7.26 -7.76
C TRP A 312 24.02 8.41 -8.64
N ASP A 313 24.99 9.09 -9.29
CA ASP A 313 24.71 10.20 -10.21
C ASP A 313 23.91 9.71 -11.42
N PHE A 314 24.29 8.56 -11.97
CA PHE A 314 23.56 7.93 -13.08
C PHE A 314 22.13 7.55 -12.68
N TYR A 315 21.96 6.92 -11.51
CA TYR A 315 20.63 6.53 -11.04
C TYR A 315 19.69 7.73 -10.92
N ASN A 316 20.18 8.83 -10.35
CA ASN A 316 19.42 10.07 -10.24
C ASN A 316 19.18 10.72 -11.62
N ALA A 317 20.20 10.82 -12.46
CA ALA A 317 20.06 11.40 -13.79
C ALA A 317 19.08 10.61 -14.67
N ALA A 318 19.10 9.29 -14.62
CA ALA A 318 18.17 8.44 -15.36
C ALA A 318 16.71 8.65 -14.90
N ASN A 319 16.48 8.71 -13.60
CA ASN A 319 15.16 9.01 -13.06
C ASN A 319 14.70 10.44 -13.39
N ASN A 320 15.60 11.43 -13.32
CA ASN A 320 15.28 12.81 -13.69
C ASN A 320 14.99 12.94 -15.18
N GLY A 321 15.71 12.22 -16.02
CA GLY A 321 15.44 12.16 -17.46
C GLY A 321 14.04 11.63 -17.76
N TYR A 322 13.62 10.58 -17.10
CA TYR A 322 12.26 10.02 -17.22
C TYR A 322 11.18 10.99 -16.71
N TRP A 323 11.27 11.44 -15.47
CA TRP A 323 10.28 12.35 -14.88
C TRP A 323 10.31 13.75 -15.53
N GLY A 324 11.50 14.22 -15.91
CA GLY A 324 11.67 15.50 -16.61
C GLY A 324 11.04 15.49 -18.00
N THR A 325 11.07 14.36 -18.70
CA THR A 325 10.33 14.19 -19.95
C THR A 325 8.83 14.12 -19.70
N PHE A 326 8.38 13.41 -18.66
CA PHE A 326 6.98 13.33 -18.28
C PHE A 326 6.38 14.71 -17.95
N PHE A 327 7.13 15.57 -17.27
CA PHE A 327 6.74 16.93 -16.93
C PHE A 327 7.24 18.00 -17.93
N ALA A 328 7.83 17.59 -19.06
CA ALA A 328 8.28 18.43 -20.15
C ALA A 328 9.36 19.48 -19.80
N TYR A 329 10.31 19.13 -18.90
CA TYR A 329 11.48 19.99 -18.59
C TYR A 329 12.84 19.35 -18.92
N VAL A 330 12.89 18.11 -19.41
CA VAL A 330 14.09 17.43 -19.93
C VAL A 330 13.79 16.86 -21.31
N GLU A 331 14.72 17.04 -22.25
CA GLU A 331 14.67 16.47 -23.59
C GLU A 331 15.97 15.73 -23.91
N GLY A 332 15.90 14.69 -24.77
CA GLY A 332 17.06 14.00 -25.31
C GLY A 332 17.72 12.98 -24.37
N ALA A 333 17.16 12.70 -23.18
CA ALA A 333 17.69 11.65 -22.31
C ALA A 333 17.46 10.25 -22.92
N PRO A 334 18.45 9.33 -22.93
CA PRO A 334 18.30 7.99 -23.51
C PRO A 334 17.12 7.20 -22.97
N LEU A 335 16.80 7.35 -21.67
CA LEU A 335 15.67 6.69 -21.01
C LEU A 335 14.43 7.57 -20.88
N GLN A 336 14.30 8.64 -21.68
CA GLN A 336 13.19 9.61 -21.55
C GLN A 336 11.78 9.01 -21.67
N PHE A 337 11.60 7.91 -22.39
CA PHE A 337 10.30 7.24 -22.58
C PHE A 337 10.22 5.87 -21.91
N THR A 338 11.30 5.43 -21.28
CA THR A 338 11.36 4.12 -20.63
C THR A 338 11.74 4.33 -19.17
N PHE A 339 10.87 3.92 -18.26
CA PHE A 339 11.18 3.99 -16.83
C PHE A 339 12.51 3.28 -16.53
N PRO A 340 13.46 3.93 -15.84
CA PRO A 340 14.77 3.35 -15.55
C PRO A 340 14.67 2.29 -14.45
N TYR A 341 13.88 1.24 -14.75
CA TYR A 341 13.62 0.14 -13.82
C TYR A 341 14.92 -0.58 -13.45
N PRO A 342 15.37 -0.54 -12.19
CA PRO A 342 16.63 -1.14 -11.79
C PRO A 342 16.74 -2.64 -12.06
N GLY A 343 15.59 -3.34 -12.12
CA GLY A 343 15.55 -4.75 -12.50
C GLY A 343 15.94 -4.98 -13.97
N LEU A 344 15.54 -4.08 -14.88
CA LEU A 344 15.94 -4.09 -16.28
C LEU A 344 17.41 -3.67 -16.43
N LEU A 345 17.80 -2.58 -15.74
CA LEU A 345 19.20 -2.11 -15.77
C LEU A 345 20.18 -3.19 -15.27
N ALA A 346 19.80 -3.93 -14.21
CA ALA A 346 20.59 -5.06 -13.74
C ALA A 346 20.57 -6.24 -14.73
N ALA A 347 19.44 -6.47 -15.42
CA ALA A 347 19.35 -7.54 -16.41
C ALA A 347 20.29 -7.33 -17.59
N TRP A 348 20.55 -6.09 -17.97
CA TRP A 348 21.49 -5.75 -19.05
C TRP A 348 22.95 -6.15 -18.75
N LEU A 349 23.29 -6.43 -17.49
CA LEU A 349 24.58 -7.03 -17.12
C LEU A 349 24.69 -8.53 -17.49
N LEU A 350 23.61 -9.14 -17.98
CA LEU A 350 23.56 -10.54 -18.35
C LEU A 350 23.65 -10.70 -19.87
N ASP A 351 24.48 -11.62 -20.30
CA ASP A 351 24.56 -12.00 -21.71
C ASP A 351 23.35 -12.84 -22.12
N GLY A 352 22.58 -12.31 -23.09
CA GLY A 352 21.48 -13.01 -23.75
C GLY A 352 20.12 -12.85 -23.08
N ALA A 353 19.12 -12.66 -23.92
CA ALA A 353 17.72 -12.38 -23.55
C ALA A 353 17.09 -13.40 -22.59
N LEU A 354 17.50 -14.67 -22.64
CA LEU A 354 16.95 -15.70 -21.74
C LEU A 354 17.25 -15.41 -20.27
N TRP A 355 18.49 -15.04 -19.95
CA TRP A 355 18.87 -14.76 -18.56
C TRP A 355 18.30 -13.44 -18.07
N GLN A 356 18.25 -12.43 -18.95
CA GLN A 356 17.56 -11.16 -18.70
C GLN A 356 16.07 -11.40 -18.38
N PHE A 357 15.39 -12.21 -19.21
CA PHE A 357 13.99 -12.58 -19.02
C PHE A 357 13.75 -13.35 -17.71
N ILE A 358 14.65 -14.28 -17.35
CA ILE A 358 14.57 -15.02 -16.08
C ILE A 358 14.69 -14.07 -14.89
N LEU A 359 15.65 -13.12 -14.90
CA LEU A 359 15.81 -12.17 -13.80
C LEU A 359 14.57 -11.29 -13.65
N VAL A 360 14.12 -10.62 -14.71
CA VAL A 360 12.94 -9.74 -14.68
C VAL A 360 11.69 -10.56 -14.33
N GLY A 361 11.54 -11.78 -14.84
CA GLY A 361 10.44 -12.68 -14.54
C GLY A 361 10.40 -13.10 -13.06
N LEU A 362 11.54 -13.34 -12.43
CA LEU A 362 11.60 -13.62 -10.99
C LEU A 362 11.27 -12.37 -10.16
N LEU A 363 11.73 -11.19 -10.58
CA LEU A 363 11.36 -9.93 -9.94
C LEU A 363 9.87 -9.62 -10.12
N ALA A 364 9.28 -9.97 -11.24
CA ALA A 364 7.83 -9.82 -11.48
C ALA A 364 6.96 -10.58 -10.45
N LEU A 365 7.48 -11.61 -9.80
CA LEU A 365 6.77 -12.32 -8.72
C LEU A 365 6.44 -11.38 -7.54
N TRP A 366 7.17 -10.29 -7.35
CA TRP A 366 6.84 -9.27 -6.35
C TRP A 366 5.50 -8.60 -6.68
N PHE A 367 5.25 -8.31 -7.95
CA PHE A 367 3.97 -7.77 -8.39
C PHE A 367 2.83 -8.79 -8.21
N PHE A 368 3.01 -10.03 -8.62
CA PHE A 368 1.96 -11.06 -8.50
C PHE A 368 1.64 -11.41 -7.05
N GLY A 369 2.62 -11.33 -6.13
CA GLY A 369 2.37 -11.45 -4.69
C GLY A 369 1.65 -10.24 -4.09
N TRP A 370 1.76 -9.07 -4.72
CA TRP A 370 1.20 -7.81 -4.27
C TRP A 370 -0.19 -7.50 -4.84
N VAL A 371 -0.48 -7.89 -6.09
CA VAL A 371 -1.67 -7.46 -6.84
C VAL A 371 -2.99 -7.65 -6.07
N GLY A 372 -3.14 -8.73 -5.32
CA GLY A 372 -4.36 -8.97 -4.54
C GLY A 372 -4.54 -8.01 -3.37
N THR A 373 -3.49 -7.30 -2.94
CA THR A 373 -3.59 -6.35 -1.81
C THR A 373 -4.50 -5.18 -2.13
N VAL A 374 -4.67 -4.83 -3.39
CA VAL A 374 -5.53 -3.71 -3.82
C VAL A 374 -6.99 -3.89 -3.41
N PHE A 375 -7.51 -5.13 -3.35
CA PHE A 375 -8.92 -5.40 -3.02
C PHE A 375 -9.11 -6.22 -1.74
N LEU A 376 -8.16 -7.08 -1.36
CA LEU A 376 -8.37 -8.06 -0.29
C LEU A 376 -8.76 -7.41 1.03
N SER A 377 -8.00 -6.42 1.48
CA SER A 377 -8.26 -5.69 2.73
C SER A 377 -9.60 -4.95 2.70
N SER A 378 -9.94 -4.33 1.59
CA SER A 378 -11.20 -3.61 1.38
C SER A 378 -12.42 -4.52 1.50
N THR A 379 -12.34 -5.74 0.96
CA THR A 379 -13.47 -6.68 1.03
C THR A 379 -13.87 -6.97 2.48
N ARG A 380 -12.93 -6.93 3.44
CA ARG A 380 -13.19 -7.15 4.86
C ARG A 380 -13.76 -5.92 5.56
N VAL A 381 -13.40 -4.73 5.11
CA VAL A 381 -14.03 -3.49 5.61
C VAL A 381 -15.47 -3.40 5.11
N VAL A 382 -15.73 -3.63 3.83
CA VAL A 382 -17.10 -3.69 3.27
C VAL A 382 -17.92 -4.79 3.96
N PHE A 383 -17.35 -5.98 4.17
CA PHE A 383 -17.97 -7.06 4.93
C PHE A 383 -18.33 -6.63 6.35
N ALA A 384 -17.38 -6.03 7.09
CA ALA A 384 -17.61 -5.63 8.49
C ALA A 384 -18.69 -4.55 8.62
N THR A 385 -18.74 -3.59 7.68
CA THR A 385 -19.79 -2.56 7.66
C THR A 385 -21.17 -3.14 7.34
N ALA A 386 -21.25 -4.17 6.48
CA ALA A 386 -22.48 -4.89 6.21
C ALA A 386 -22.87 -5.81 7.39
N PHE A 387 -21.91 -6.42 8.06
CA PHE A 387 -22.14 -7.21 9.26
C PHE A 387 -22.69 -6.38 10.42
N ASP A 388 -22.28 -5.10 10.50
CA ASP A 388 -22.85 -4.11 11.41
C ASP A 388 -24.16 -3.48 10.90
N ARG A 389 -24.72 -4.00 9.80
CA ARG A 389 -25.99 -3.54 9.21
C ARG A 389 -25.97 -2.10 8.67
N VAL A 390 -24.80 -1.47 8.56
CA VAL A 390 -24.69 -0.17 7.88
C VAL A 390 -24.92 -0.34 6.39
N LEU A 391 -24.26 -1.34 5.77
CA LEU A 391 -24.55 -1.74 4.41
C LEU A 391 -25.57 -2.89 4.36
N PRO A 392 -26.14 -3.19 3.16
CA PRO A 392 -27.02 -4.35 2.98
C PRO A 392 -26.34 -5.67 3.38
N GLU A 393 -27.07 -6.55 4.05
CA GLU A 393 -26.57 -7.84 4.56
C GLU A 393 -26.01 -8.76 3.45
N ALA A 394 -26.40 -8.54 2.19
CA ALA A 394 -25.86 -9.28 1.05
C ALA A 394 -24.33 -9.15 0.95
N ALA A 395 -23.75 -8.00 1.32
CA ALA A 395 -22.31 -7.78 1.31
C ALA A 395 -21.56 -8.51 2.43
N ALA A 396 -22.27 -9.02 3.45
CA ALA A 396 -21.74 -9.88 4.51
C ALA A 396 -21.85 -11.39 4.20
N LYS A 397 -22.46 -11.78 3.06
CA LYS A 397 -22.54 -13.21 2.69
C LYS A 397 -21.21 -13.68 2.15
N VAL A 398 -20.74 -14.81 2.69
CA VAL A 398 -19.49 -15.45 2.27
C VAL A 398 -19.76 -16.73 1.46
N THR A 399 -18.89 -17.02 0.51
CA THR A 399 -18.88 -18.28 -0.24
C THR A 399 -18.40 -19.43 0.63
N ARG A 400 -18.47 -20.68 0.12
CA ARG A 400 -17.91 -21.87 0.81
C ARG A 400 -16.42 -21.73 1.14
N ASN A 401 -15.69 -20.93 0.36
CA ASN A 401 -14.26 -20.65 0.56
C ASN A 401 -14.00 -19.46 1.53
N GLY A 402 -15.05 -18.93 2.17
CA GLY A 402 -14.95 -17.79 3.11
C GLY A 402 -14.72 -16.44 2.42
N VAL A 403 -15.08 -16.30 1.13
CA VAL A 403 -14.88 -15.05 0.37
C VAL A 403 -16.17 -14.24 0.34
N PRO A 404 -16.17 -12.97 0.77
CA PRO A 404 -17.33 -12.08 0.64
C PRO A 404 -17.45 -11.56 -0.81
N ILE A 405 -18.11 -12.37 -1.65
CA ILE A 405 -18.15 -12.16 -3.12
C ILE A 405 -18.82 -10.82 -3.50
N VAL A 406 -19.87 -10.40 -2.80
CA VAL A 406 -20.53 -9.11 -3.08
C VAL A 406 -19.59 -7.96 -2.75
N ALA A 407 -18.86 -8.04 -1.64
CA ALA A 407 -17.85 -7.04 -1.31
C ALA A 407 -16.73 -6.98 -2.38
N LEU A 408 -16.32 -8.14 -2.91
CA LEU A 408 -15.34 -8.20 -4.00
C LEU A 408 -15.87 -7.57 -5.29
N LEU A 409 -17.13 -7.79 -5.65
CA LEU A 409 -17.77 -7.15 -6.81
C LEU A 409 -17.91 -5.63 -6.61
N LEU A 410 -18.15 -5.17 -5.40
CA LEU A 410 -18.17 -3.73 -5.06
C LEU A 410 -16.77 -3.08 -5.17
N MET A 411 -15.69 -3.88 -5.19
CA MET A 411 -14.35 -3.40 -5.53
C MET A 411 -14.13 -3.44 -7.06
N LEU A 412 -14.39 -4.58 -7.68
CA LEU A 412 -14.11 -4.81 -9.09
C LEU A 412 -14.91 -3.91 -10.03
N VAL A 413 -16.25 -3.88 -9.87
CA VAL A 413 -17.13 -3.24 -10.87
C VAL A 413 -16.90 -1.72 -10.95
N PRO A 414 -16.82 -0.96 -9.85
CA PRO A 414 -16.57 0.48 -9.94
C PRO A 414 -15.14 0.82 -10.38
N SER A 415 -14.15 -0.06 -10.14
CA SER A 415 -12.77 0.19 -10.56
C SER A 415 -12.60 0.26 -12.08
N ILE A 416 -13.49 -0.40 -12.86
CA ILE A 416 -13.43 -0.40 -14.33
C ILE A 416 -13.70 1.00 -14.91
N PRO A 417 -14.86 1.65 -14.68
CA PRO A 417 -15.10 3.00 -15.17
C PRO A 417 -14.11 4.03 -14.59
N ILE A 418 -13.69 3.88 -13.34
CA ILE A 418 -12.68 4.77 -12.74
C ILE A 418 -11.35 4.63 -13.48
N SER A 419 -10.91 3.42 -13.79
CA SER A 419 -9.69 3.20 -14.59
C SER A 419 -9.81 3.76 -16.01
N TYR A 420 -10.99 3.69 -16.61
CA TYR A 420 -11.24 4.32 -17.91
C TYR A 420 -11.08 5.84 -17.84
N PHE A 421 -11.75 6.50 -16.90
CA PHE A 421 -11.60 7.95 -16.73
C PHE A 421 -10.16 8.34 -16.36
N TYR A 422 -9.50 7.56 -15.53
CA TYR A 422 -8.10 7.80 -15.16
C TYR A 422 -7.17 7.78 -16.36
N ALA A 423 -7.37 6.86 -17.31
CA ALA A 423 -6.52 6.72 -18.49
C ALA A 423 -6.86 7.72 -19.59
N TYR A 424 -8.15 8.06 -19.79
CA TYR A 424 -8.62 8.83 -20.95
C TYR A 424 -9.01 10.28 -20.65
N ASN A 425 -8.99 10.71 -19.38
CA ASN A 425 -9.38 12.05 -18.98
C ASN A 425 -8.33 12.66 -18.04
N ALA A 426 -7.56 13.62 -18.55
CA ALA A 426 -6.47 14.27 -17.81
C ALA A 426 -6.97 15.03 -16.57
N ASP A 427 -8.16 15.64 -16.64
CA ASP A 427 -8.75 16.33 -15.49
C ASP A 427 -9.08 15.34 -14.38
N PHE A 428 -9.69 14.20 -14.72
CA PHE A 428 -10.00 13.16 -13.75
C PHE A 428 -8.72 12.55 -13.15
N TYR A 429 -7.67 12.35 -13.95
CA TYR A 429 -6.36 11.93 -13.44
C TYR A 429 -5.87 12.89 -12.34
N SER A 430 -5.88 14.21 -12.62
CA SER A 430 -5.45 15.22 -11.66
C SER A 430 -6.28 15.22 -10.36
N TRP A 431 -7.60 14.93 -10.46
CA TRP A 431 -8.47 14.84 -9.29
C TRP A 431 -8.16 13.67 -8.37
N THR A 432 -7.51 12.63 -8.89
CA THR A 432 -7.20 11.41 -8.11
C THR A 432 -5.88 11.47 -7.38
N LEU A 433 -5.05 12.48 -7.59
CA LEU A 433 -3.71 12.59 -7.01
C LEU A 433 -3.72 12.54 -5.47
N ALA A 434 -4.69 13.17 -4.81
CA ALA A 434 -4.82 13.15 -3.35
C ALA A 434 -5.34 11.82 -2.76
N ALA A 435 -5.41 10.74 -3.56
CA ALA A 435 -5.94 9.45 -3.11
C ALA A 435 -5.23 8.90 -1.85
N THR A 436 -3.92 9.03 -1.75
CA THR A 436 -3.15 8.54 -0.60
C THR A 436 -3.40 9.33 0.67
N LEU A 437 -3.72 10.62 0.57
CA LEU A 437 -4.14 11.46 1.69
C LEU A 437 -5.32 10.84 2.48
N VAL A 438 -6.30 10.30 1.75
CA VAL A 438 -7.52 9.73 2.35
C VAL A 438 -7.20 8.53 3.25
N ILE A 439 -6.25 7.68 2.84
CA ILE A 439 -5.81 6.56 3.66
C ILE A 439 -5.04 7.03 4.90
N ALA A 440 -4.17 8.03 4.76
CA ALA A 440 -3.43 8.59 5.89
C ALA A 440 -4.38 9.23 6.93
N ILE A 441 -5.46 9.88 6.47
CA ILE A 441 -6.52 10.39 7.37
C ILE A 441 -7.22 9.23 8.11
N THR A 442 -7.47 8.10 7.45
CA THR A 442 -8.03 6.91 8.09
C THR A 442 -7.08 6.35 9.14
N PHE A 443 -5.77 6.26 8.83
CA PHE A 443 -4.76 5.83 9.79
C PHE A 443 -4.64 6.80 10.97
N THR A 444 -4.81 8.09 10.75
CA THR A 444 -4.88 9.09 11.83
C THR A 444 -6.06 8.80 12.75
N GLY A 445 -7.23 8.46 12.21
CA GLY A 445 -8.38 8.02 13.00
C GLY A 445 -8.09 6.81 13.87
N SER A 446 -7.42 5.79 13.33
CA SER A 446 -7.02 4.60 14.09
C SER A 446 -5.95 4.90 15.14
N ALA A 447 -4.99 5.76 14.84
CA ALA A 447 -3.96 6.19 15.79
C ALA A 447 -4.58 7.00 16.95
N ILE A 448 -5.54 7.89 16.68
CA ILE A 448 -6.30 8.59 17.73
C ILE A 448 -7.09 7.59 18.57
N ALA A 449 -7.80 6.64 17.95
CA ALA A 449 -8.52 5.61 18.66
C ALA A 449 -7.60 4.80 19.57
N ALA A 450 -6.42 4.40 19.10
CA ALA A 450 -5.39 3.71 19.86
C ALA A 450 -4.89 4.55 21.05
N ALA A 451 -4.59 5.82 20.81
CA ALA A 451 -4.09 6.73 21.84
C ALA A 451 -5.07 6.88 23.00
N VAL A 452 -6.38 6.97 22.73
CA VAL A 452 -7.39 7.20 23.74
C VAL A 452 -8.04 5.92 24.31
N LEU A 453 -7.76 4.75 23.72
CA LEU A 453 -8.37 3.47 24.11
C LEU A 453 -8.33 3.20 25.63
N PRO A 454 -7.20 3.38 26.35
CA PRO A 454 -7.12 3.05 27.77
C PRO A 454 -8.08 3.86 28.65
N TRP A 455 -8.45 5.05 28.22
CA TRP A 455 -9.32 5.95 29.00
C TRP A 455 -10.76 5.95 28.52
N ARG A 456 -10.96 5.77 27.20
CA ARG A 456 -12.31 5.84 26.63
C ARG A 456 -13.04 4.51 26.67
N LYS A 457 -12.29 3.40 26.66
CA LYS A 457 -12.79 2.02 26.73
C LYS A 457 -11.91 1.18 27.68
N PRO A 458 -11.84 1.54 28.97
CA PRO A 458 -10.97 0.87 29.93
C PRO A 458 -11.31 -0.62 30.11
N GLU A 459 -12.56 -1.01 29.93
CA GLU A 459 -13.00 -2.41 29.97
C GLU A 459 -12.34 -3.25 28.86
N ILE A 460 -12.26 -2.73 27.62
CA ILE A 460 -11.61 -3.40 26.49
C ILE A 460 -10.09 -3.43 26.71
N TYR A 461 -9.52 -2.29 27.11
CA TYR A 461 -8.09 -2.18 27.35
C TYR A 461 -7.59 -3.13 28.44
N ASN A 462 -8.24 -3.11 29.61
CA ASN A 462 -7.82 -3.91 30.77
C ASN A 462 -8.04 -5.41 30.55
N ALA A 463 -9.04 -5.81 29.76
CA ALA A 463 -9.28 -7.21 29.39
C ALA A 463 -8.29 -7.72 28.33
N SER A 464 -7.55 -6.82 27.67
CA SER A 464 -6.68 -7.19 26.57
C SER A 464 -5.23 -7.51 27.03
N PRO A 465 -4.50 -8.35 26.28
CA PRO A 465 -3.10 -8.68 26.59
C PRO A 465 -2.15 -7.49 26.60
N ILE A 466 -2.56 -6.35 26.02
CA ILE A 466 -1.71 -5.15 25.89
C ILE A 466 -1.66 -4.32 27.19
N ALA A 467 -2.58 -4.49 28.11
CA ALA A 467 -2.66 -3.70 29.35
C ALA A 467 -1.38 -3.76 30.21
N LYS A 468 -0.64 -4.87 30.11
CA LYS A 468 0.62 -5.08 30.83
C LYS A 468 1.82 -4.32 30.27
N TYR A 469 1.74 -3.84 29.01
CA TYR A 469 2.86 -3.14 28.37
C TYR A 469 2.76 -1.65 28.67
N ARG A 470 3.76 -1.12 29.40
CA ARG A 470 3.84 0.28 29.80
C ARG A 470 5.24 0.84 29.61
N ILE A 471 5.33 2.12 29.30
CA ILE A 471 6.58 2.89 29.25
C ILE A 471 6.41 4.10 30.18
N ALA A 472 7.31 4.26 31.16
CA ALA A 472 7.24 5.33 32.16
C ALA A 472 5.83 5.49 32.79
N GLY A 473 5.16 4.37 33.09
CA GLY A 473 3.80 4.35 33.67
C GLY A 473 2.66 4.57 32.68
N LEU A 474 2.93 5.03 31.45
CA LEU A 474 1.93 5.21 30.40
C LEU A 474 1.69 3.90 29.60
N PRO A 475 0.48 3.66 29.12
CA PRO A 475 0.19 2.53 28.23
C PRO A 475 1.08 2.59 26.95
N LEU A 476 1.71 1.48 26.59
CA LEU A 476 2.57 1.41 25.39
C LEU A 476 1.80 1.81 24.11
N ILE A 477 0.54 1.39 24.00
CA ILE A 477 -0.32 1.72 22.85
C ILE A 477 -0.48 3.22 22.67
N THR A 478 -0.65 3.96 23.77
CA THR A 478 -0.81 5.43 23.74
C THR A 478 0.49 6.11 23.32
N VAL A 479 1.63 5.69 23.88
CA VAL A 479 2.94 6.27 23.53
C VAL A 479 3.26 6.03 22.07
N ALA A 480 3.07 4.80 21.58
CA ALA A 480 3.32 4.45 20.20
C ALA A 480 2.37 5.19 19.24
N ALA A 481 1.08 5.27 19.59
CA ALA A 481 0.10 5.98 18.77
C ALA A 481 0.36 7.49 18.72
N ALA A 482 0.76 8.10 19.83
CA ALA A 482 1.15 9.51 19.87
C ALA A 482 2.38 9.79 18.98
N GLY A 483 3.40 8.93 19.05
CA GLY A 483 4.55 9.03 18.15
C GLY A 483 4.17 8.81 16.67
N PHE A 484 3.31 7.85 16.38
CA PHE A 484 2.82 7.63 15.00
C PHE A 484 2.01 8.84 14.50
N LEU A 485 1.20 9.48 15.35
CA LEU A 485 0.48 10.72 15.00
C LEU A 485 1.42 11.87 14.64
N VAL A 486 2.61 11.94 15.24
CA VAL A 486 3.59 12.99 14.89
C VAL A 486 4.05 12.85 13.45
N ILE A 487 4.42 11.65 13.00
CA ILE A 487 4.88 11.45 11.60
C ILE A 487 3.73 11.59 10.61
N LEU A 488 2.52 11.11 10.96
CA LEU A 488 1.35 11.32 10.12
C LEU A 488 0.99 12.80 10.03
N GLY A 489 1.06 13.53 11.14
CA GLY A 489 0.82 14.97 11.16
C GLY A 489 1.82 15.74 10.31
N PHE A 490 3.10 15.37 10.38
CA PHE A 490 4.15 15.93 9.52
C PHE A 490 3.86 15.63 8.04
N ALA A 491 3.59 14.37 7.70
CA ALA A 491 3.31 13.99 6.32
C ALA A 491 2.04 14.67 5.77
N LEU A 492 0.97 14.71 6.55
CA LEU A 492 -0.27 15.40 6.17
C LEU A 492 -0.04 16.90 5.99
N TYR A 493 0.74 17.53 6.88
CA TYR A 493 1.09 18.94 6.74
C TYR A 493 1.81 19.20 5.41
N GLU A 494 2.87 18.44 5.11
CA GLU A 494 3.62 18.56 3.85
C GLU A 494 2.71 18.27 2.63
N TRP A 495 1.91 17.23 2.66
CA TRP A 495 1.02 16.87 1.55
C TRP A 495 -0.10 17.89 1.29
N PHE A 496 -0.53 18.64 2.31
CA PHE A 496 -1.54 19.69 2.13
C PHE A 496 -0.96 21.06 1.76
N THR A 497 0.29 21.33 2.08
CA THR A 497 0.86 22.69 1.99
C THR A 497 2.01 22.82 0.99
N ASN A 498 2.60 21.71 0.55
CA ASN A 498 3.79 21.73 -0.29
C ASN A 498 3.48 21.10 -1.67
N ASP A 499 3.59 21.93 -2.69
CA ASP A 499 3.22 21.56 -4.08
C ASP A 499 4.11 20.46 -4.68
N ILE A 500 5.29 20.22 -4.11
CA ILE A 500 6.23 19.20 -4.62
C ILE A 500 5.64 17.78 -4.63
N TYR A 501 4.66 17.50 -3.77
CA TYR A 501 4.00 16.21 -3.69
C TYR A 501 2.81 16.10 -4.65
N ALA A 502 2.37 17.19 -5.27
CA ALA A 502 1.23 17.28 -6.17
C ALA A 502 -0.10 16.72 -5.58
N LEU A 503 -0.25 16.75 -4.24
CA LEU A 503 -1.43 16.20 -3.55
C LEU A 503 -2.42 17.27 -3.07
N ASN A 504 -2.05 18.54 -3.10
CA ASN A 504 -2.83 19.67 -2.57
C ASN A 504 -3.64 20.41 -3.65
N GLY A 505 -3.73 19.87 -4.84
CA GLY A 505 -4.53 20.43 -5.92
C GLY A 505 -6.00 20.63 -5.50
N ARG A 506 -6.54 21.83 -5.75
CA ARG A 506 -7.89 22.22 -5.32
C ARG A 506 -8.96 21.25 -5.78
N GLU A 507 -8.93 20.87 -7.05
CA GLU A 507 -9.91 19.94 -7.66
C GLU A 507 -9.80 18.56 -7.02
N SER A 508 -8.59 18.09 -6.77
CA SER A 508 -8.33 16.81 -6.10
C SER A 508 -8.88 16.80 -4.68
N LEU A 509 -8.65 17.86 -3.91
CA LEU A 509 -9.19 17.98 -2.55
C LEU A 509 -10.71 18.06 -2.52
N ILE A 510 -11.32 18.77 -3.48
CA ILE A 510 -12.79 18.83 -3.62
C ILE A 510 -13.34 17.44 -3.96
N TYR A 511 -12.71 16.74 -4.91
CA TYR A 511 -13.14 15.39 -5.30
C TYR A 511 -13.07 14.43 -4.11
N MET A 512 -11.97 14.43 -3.36
CA MET A 512 -11.83 13.61 -2.14
C MET A 512 -12.88 14.03 -1.08
N GLY A 513 -13.14 15.32 -0.92
CA GLY A 513 -14.20 15.83 -0.06
C GLY A 513 -15.59 15.32 -0.44
N CYS A 514 -15.88 15.21 -1.75
CA CYS A 514 -17.12 14.59 -2.24
C CYS A 514 -17.23 13.11 -1.85
N LEU A 515 -16.13 12.35 -1.87
CA LEU A 515 -16.14 10.95 -1.41
C LEU A 515 -16.50 10.84 0.07
N TYR A 516 -15.98 11.74 0.92
CA TYR A 516 -16.35 11.82 2.35
C TYR A 516 -17.82 12.19 2.52
N ALA A 517 -18.34 13.14 1.73
CA ALA A 517 -19.75 13.52 1.76
C ALA A 517 -20.65 12.34 1.36
N VAL A 518 -20.30 11.62 0.30
CA VAL A 518 -21.03 10.40 -0.13
C VAL A 518 -21.03 9.34 0.98
N ALA A 519 -19.88 9.06 1.60
CA ALA A 519 -19.80 8.12 2.71
C ALA A 519 -20.68 8.55 3.90
N LEU A 520 -20.69 9.84 4.24
CA LEU A 520 -21.54 10.39 5.29
C LEU A 520 -23.02 10.24 4.94
N LEU A 521 -23.43 10.54 3.71
CA LEU A 521 -24.80 10.37 3.25
C LEU A 521 -25.26 8.91 3.30
N ILE A 522 -24.40 7.96 2.92
CA ILE A 522 -24.67 6.52 3.04
C ILE A 522 -24.91 6.16 4.52
N TYR A 523 -24.04 6.62 5.42
CA TYR A 523 -24.20 6.35 6.85
C TYR A 523 -25.51 6.93 7.42
N LEU A 524 -25.80 8.20 7.15
CA LEU A 524 -27.00 8.86 7.63
C LEU A 524 -28.28 8.22 7.07
N GLY A 525 -28.30 7.91 5.77
CA GLY A 525 -29.40 7.20 5.12
C GLY A 525 -29.61 5.80 5.73
N SER A 526 -28.52 5.05 5.94
CA SER A 526 -28.57 3.77 6.61
C SER A 526 -29.13 3.89 8.03
N ARG A 527 -28.64 4.86 8.82
CA ARG A 527 -29.14 5.11 10.17
C ARG A 527 -30.64 5.42 10.19
N PHE A 528 -31.12 6.21 9.24
CA PHE A 528 -32.55 6.53 9.09
C PHE A 528 -33.37 5.27 8.80
N VAL A 529 -32.96 4.49 7.79
CA VAL A 529 -33.63 3.23 7.41
C VAL A 529 -33.62 2.22 8.56
N ARG A 530 -32.49 2.04 9.25
CA ARG A 530 -32.39 1.08 10.36
C ARG A 530 -33.23 1.50 11.56
N ARG A 531 -33.31 2.80 11.84
CA ARG A 531 -34.20 3.32 12.88
C ARG A 531 -35.67 3.02 12.59
N SER A 532 -36.11 3.14 11.33
CA SER A 532 -37.49 2.76 10.93
C SER A 532 -37.75 1.25 11.07
N GLN A 533 -36.69 0.43 11.08
CA GLN A 533 -36.74 -1.01 11.31
C GLN A 533 -36.61 -1.39 12.81
N GLY A 534 -36.56 -0.41 13.72
CA GLY A 534 -36.38 -0.63 15.15
C GLY A 534 -34.94 -0.98 15.59
N ILE A 535 -33.94 -0.78 14.70
CA ILE A 535 -32.53 -1.07 14.98
C ILE A 535 -31.82 0.21 15.42
N ASP A 536 -31.29 0.21 16.65
CA ASP A 536 -30.41 1.29 17.12
C ASP A 536 -28.95 1.03 16.74
N MET A 537 -28.47 1.81 15.77
CA MET A 537 -27.09 1.74 15.31
C MET A 537 -26.06 2.12 16.40
N GLY A 538 -26.45 2.89 17.42
CA GLY A 538 -25.58 3.20 18.56
C GLY A 538 -25.27 1.94 19.38
N MET A 539 -26.25 1.10 19.61
CA MET A 539 -26.07 -0.18 20.30
C MET A 539 -25.22 -1.17 19.49
N VAL A 540 -25.40 -1.18 18.15
CA VAL A 540 -24.59 -2.03 17.27
C VAL A 540 -23.10 -1.74 17.41
N HIS A 541 -22.73 -0.46 17.54
CA HIS A 541 -21.33 -0.05 17.68
C HIS A 541 -20.79 -0.07 19.12
N SER A 542 -21.63 -0.36 20.13
CA SER A 542 -21.17 -0.52 21.51
C SER A 542 -20.50 -1.87 21.78
N GLU A 543 -20.82 -2.89 20.97
CA GLU A 543 -20.35 -4.26 21.14
C GLU A 543 -19.24 -4.61 20.13
N ILE A 544 -18.28 -5.45 20.55
CA ILE A 544 -17.31 -6.07 19.64
C ILE A 544 -18.01 -7.21 18.91
N PRO A 545 -17.95 -7.27 17.55
CA PRO A 545 -18.57 -8.35 16.78
C PRO A 545 -18.09 -9.72 17.25
N ALA A 546 -19.00 -10.69 17.37
CA ALA A 546 -18.63 -12.08 17.58
C ALA A 546 -18.05 -12.69 16.27
N GLU A 547 -16.93 -13.39 16.34
CA GLU A 547 -16.30 -14.17 15.25
C GLU A 547 -16.13 -15.63 15.65
#